data_e7f84eac30caeaf1de929dae0a6f0a6d
#
_entry.id   e7f84eac30caeaf1de929dae0a6f0a6d
#
_cell.length_a   1.000
_cell.length_b   1.000
_cell.length_c   1.000
_cell.angle_alpha   90.00
_cell.angle_beta   90.00
_cell.angle_gamma   90.00
#
_symmetry.space_group_name_H-M   'P 1'
#
loop_
_entity.id
_entity.type
_entity.pdbx_description
1 polymer ?
#
loop_
_entity_poly.entity_id
_entity_poly.type
_entity_poly.pdbx_seq_one_letter_code
_entity_poly.pdbx_strand_id
1 'polypeptide(L)'
;MSNSVRRPDIWILPEALALIGEEAIRSCDGLETGGILLGTDDGQEVVIRHAGGPGPKARRESNRFLRDLTHAQQVAELAWTEDQSQWIGEWHTHPSGDLTPSNYDLEAYARHLHDPELSFKRFLTIIVVLTPTGEITAAAWVVDQETALPVPVAVADDHVGHPRKSIAER
;
A
#
# COMPACT_ATOMS: atom_id res chain seq x y z
N MET A 1 23.02 -23.59 2.14
CA MET A 1 22.81 -22.47 3.08
C MET A 1 21.61 -21.69 2.58
N SER A 2 20.48 -21.85 3.24
CA SER A 2 19.24 -21.13 2.88
C SER A 2 19.46 -19.65 3.19
N ASN A 3 19.58 -18.81 2.17
CA ASN A 3 19.44 -17.37 2.30
C ASN A 3 17.93 -17.12 2.58
N SER A 4 17.55 -17.17 3.84
CA SER A 4 16.27 -16.68 4.28
C SER A 4 16.25 -15.19 3.94
N VAL A 5 15.58 -14.84 2.85
CA VAL A 5 15.31 -13.44 2.53
C VAL A 5 14.52 -12.89 3.72
N ARG A 6 15.20 -12.07 4.52
CA ARG A 6 14.58 -11.44 5.69
C ARG A 6 13.41 -10.58 5.20
N ARG A 7 12.23 -10.84 5.74
CA ARG A 7 11.06 -10.00 5.45
C ARG A 7 11.33 -8.58 5.99
N PRO A 8 10.94 -7.54 5.26
CA PRO A 8 11.10 -6.18 5.76
C PRO A 8 10.19 -5.93 6.96
N ASP A 9 10.63 -5.07 7.85
CA ASP A 9 9.75 -4.48 8.86
C ASP A 9 8.87 -3.43 8.19
N ILE A 10 7.56 -3.47 8.39
CA ILE A 10 6.61 -2.57 7.73
C ILE A 10 5.92 -1.70 8.77
N TRP A 11 5.99 -0.40 8.54
CA TRP A 11 5.38 0.63 9.36
C TRP A 11 4.39 1.45 8.54
N ILE A 12 3.31 1.89 9.18
CA ILE A 12 2.37 2.84 8.59
C ILE A 12 2.20 4.03 9.52
N LEU A 13 2.28 5.24 8.96
CA LEU A 13 2.00 6.45 9.73
C LEU A 13 0.51 6.59 10.04
N PRO A 14 0.15 7.15 11.20
CA PRO A 14 -1.24 7.31 11.62
C PRO A 14 -2.12 8.01 10.60
N GLU A 15 -1.60 9.01 9.89
CA GLU A 15 -2.33 9.77 8.89
C GLU A 15 -2.69 8.93 7.65
N ALA A 16 -1.77 8.09 7.20
CA ALA A 16 -2.01 7.17 6.09
C ALA A 16 -3.07 6.12 6.47
N LEU A 17 -2.97 5.58 7.69
CA LEU A 17 -3.95 4.63 8.21
C LEU A 17 -5.34 5.26 8.35
N ALA A 18 -5.41 6.50 8.85
CA ALA A 18 -6.66 7.23 8.99
C ALA A 18 -7.34 7.46 7.64
N LEU A 19 -6.59 7.87 6.61
CA LEU A 19 -7.14 8.06 5.26
C LEU A 19 -7.73 6.76 4.71
N ILE A 20 -7.03 5.64 4.85
CA ILE A 20 -7.50 4.32 4.41
C ILE A 20 -8.82 3.97 5.12
N GLY A 21 -8.89 4.13 6.44
CA GLY A 21 -10.08 3.85 7.23
C GLY A 21 -11.26 4.72 6.86
N GLU A 22 -11.05 6.02 6.73
CA GLU A 22 -12.10 6.99 6.36
C GLU A 22 -12.66 6.73 4.97
N GLU A 23 -11.80 6.43 4.00
CA GLU A 23 -12.24 6.10 2.64
C GLU A 23 -12.98 4.77 2.60
N ALA A 24 -12.51 3.74 3.30
CA ALA A 24 -13.19 2.44 3.36
C ALA A 24 -14.61 2.58 3.95
N ILE A 25 -14.79 3.41 4.97
CA ILE A 25 -16.10 3.69 5.57
C ILE A 25 -16.99 4.50 4.63
N ARG A 26 -16.45 5.55 4.01
CA ARG A 26 -17.18 6.43 3.10
C ARG A 26 -17.71 5.67 1.88
N SER A 27 -16.94 4.75 1.36
CA SER A 27 -17.23 3.98 0.15
C SER A 27 -17.76 2.57 0.44
N CYS A 28 -18.47 2.39 1.53
CA CYS A 28 -19.03 1.09 1.95
C CYS A 28 -20.38 0.82 1.26
N ASP A 29 -20.34 0.69 -0.05
CA ASP A 29 -21.48 0.52 -0.95
C ASP A 29 -21.48 -0.84 -1.71
N GLY A 30 -20.66 -1.79 -1.26
CA GLY A 30 -20.50 -3.09 -1.91
C GLY A 30 -19.57 -3.08 -3.11
N LEU A 31 -18.93 -1.95 -3.42
CA LEU A 31 -17.92 -1.83 -4.46
C LEU A 31 -16.53 -1.67 -3.85
N GLU A 32 -15.52 -2.21 -4.52
CA GLU A 32 -14.14 -1.98 -4.13
C GLU A 32 -13.76 -0.50 -4.25
N THR A 33 -12.99 -0.03 -3.29
CA THR A 33 -12.30 1.26 -3.34
C THR A 33 -10.85 1.06 -2.95
N GLY A 34 -10.01 2.04 -3.19
CA GLY A 34 -8.59 1.92 -2.87
C GLY A 34 -7.78 3.11 -3.35
N GLY A 35 -6.49 2.95 -3.36
CA GLY A 35 -5.55 3.96 -3.82
C GLY A 35 -4.11 3.51 -3.71
N ILE A 36 -3.18 4.41 -4.00
CA ILE A 36 -1.75 4.14 -3.92
C ILE A 36 -1.23 4.27 -2.49
N LEU A 37 -0.15 3.55 -2.22
CA LEU A 37 0.67 3.70 -1.01
C LEU A 37 2.00 4.34 -1.39
N LEU A 38 2.40 5.34 -0.62
CA LEU A 38 3.61 6.11 -0.84
C LEU A 38 4.47 6.13 0.42
N GLY A 39 5.76 6.06 0.23
CA GLY A 39 6.70 6.04 1.34
C GLY A 39 8.10 5.69 0.91
N THR A 40 8.84 5.03 1.79
CA THR A 40 10.22 4.60 1.58
C THR A 40 10.37 3.11 1.75
N ASP A 41 11.24 2.53 0.95
CA ASP A 41 11.65 1.12 1.02
C ASP A 41 13.17 1.04 0.86
N ASP A 42 13.89 0.75 1.92
CA ASP A 42 15.36 0.62 1.91
C ASP A 42 15.84 -0.84 1.80
N GLY A 43 14.91 -1.77 1.61
CA GLY A 43 15.18 -3.21 1.54
C GLY A 43 15.03 -3.94 2.88
N GLN A 44 15.21 -3.28 4.01
CA GLN A 44 15.05 -3.83 5.35
C GLN A 44 13.79 -3.33 6.04
N GLU A 45 13.46 -2.08 5.80
CA GLU A 45 12.30 -1.39 6.38
C GLU A 45 11.49 -0.73 5.29
N VAL A 46 10.17 -0.82 5.40
CA VAL A 46 9.20 -0.09 4.59
C VAL A 46 8.40 0.83 5.50
N VAL A 47 8.35 2.11 5.16
CA VAL A 47 7.53 3.09 5.89
C VAL A 47 6.48 3.66 4.95
N ILE A 48 5.22 3.34 5.21
CA ILE A 48 4.07 3.91 4.50
C ILE A 48 3.77 5.27 5.14
N ARG A 49 4.05 6.35 4.42
CA ARG A 49 3.87 7.73 4.90
C ARG A 49 2.56 8.33 4.44
N HIS A 50 2.15 8.03 3.22
CA HIS A 50 0.94 8.57 2.62
C HIS A 50 0.13 7.46 1.96
N ALA A 51 -1.18 7.65 1.94
CA ALA A 51 -2.11 6.86 1.15
C ALA A 51 -2.94 7.78 0.27
N GLY A 52 -3.17 7.39 -0.97
CA GLY A 52 -4.11 8.07 -1.85
C GLY A 52 -5.49 7.43 -1.77
N GLY A 53 -6.52 8.20 -2.12
CA GLY A 53 -7.86 7.70 -2.36
C GLY A 53 -8.07 7.29 -3.82
N PRO A 54 -9.31 6.88 -4.19
CA PRO A 54 -9.61 6.35 -5.53
C PRO A 54 -9.51 7.39 -6.65
N GLY A 55 -9.78 8.65 -6.32
CA GLY A 55 -9.94 9.74 -7.29
C GLY A 55 -11.31 9.77 -7.96
N PRO A 56 -11.70 10.93 -8.53
CA PRO A 56 -13.06 11.16 -9.04
C PRO A 56 -13.41 10.33 -10.29
N LYS A 57 -12.43 9.86 -11.04
CA LYS A 57 -12.61 9.04 -12.24
C LYS A 57 -12.29 7.56 -12.02
N ALA A 58 -12.18 7.13 -10.77
CA ALA A 58 -11.98 5.72 -10.45
C ALA A 58 -13.13 4.87 -10.96
N ARG A 59 -12.81 3.65 -11.40
CA ARG A 59 -13.81 2.64 -11.78
C ARG A 59 -13.89 1.61 -10.65
N ARG A 60 -15.03 1.55 -10.02
CA ARG A 60 -15.30 0.72 -8.86
C ARG A 60 -16.34 -0.35 -9.21
N GLU A 61 -15.99 -1.60 -8.98
CA GLU A 61 -16.87 -2.75 -9.19
C GLU A 61 -16.82 -3.62 -7.90
N SER A 62 -17.69 -4.60 -7.80
CA SER A 62 -17.77 -5.46 -6.59
C SER A 62 -16.55 -6.35 -6.36
N ASN A 63 -15.77 -6.59 -7.42
CA ASN A 63 -14.60 -7.47 -7.40
C ASN A 63 -13.42 -6.92 -8.22
N ARG A 64 -13.44 -5.62 -8.50
CA ARG A 64 -12.40 -4.96 -9.29
C ARG A 64 -12.36 -3.47 -8.97
N PHE A 65 -11.15 -2.95 -8.86
CA PHE A 65 -10.89 -1.55 -8.66
C PHE A 65 -9.83 -1.04 -9.64
N LEU A 66 -10.14 0.07 -10.31
CA LEU A 66 -9.20 0.82 -11.13
C LEU A 66 -9.19 2.27 -10.65
N ARG A 67 -8.07 2.68 -10.07
CA ARG A 67 -7.86 4.05 -9.59
C ARG A 67 -7.87 5.07 -10.74
N ASP A 68 -8.18 6.30 -10.41
CA ASP A 68 -7.96 7.44 -11.30
C ASP A 68 -6.45 7.72 -11.37
N LEU A 69 -5.84 7.45 -12.54
CA LEU A 69 -4.39 7.60 -12.72
C LEU A 69 -3.91 9.04 -12.58
N THR A 70 -4.69 10.00 -13.07
CA THR A 70 -4.35 11.43 -12.95
C THR A 70 -4.34 11.85 -11.48
N HIS A 71 -5.33 11.43 -10.71
CA HIS A 71 -5.38 11.69 -9.28
C HIS A 71 -4.22 11.01 -8.54
N ALA A 72 -3.95 9.75 -8.84
CA ALA A 72 -2.83 9.02 -8.24
C ALA A 72 -1.49 9.72 -8.51
N GLN A 73 -1.27 10.19 -9.72
CA GLN A 73 -0.06 10.93 -10.08
C GLN A 73 0.06 12.23 -9.30
N GLN A 74 -1.01 13.00 -9.15
CA GLN A 74 -1.02 14.24 -8.36
C GLN A 74 -0.68 13.97 -6.89
N VAL A 75 -1.25 12.92 -6.30
CA VAL A 75 -0.93 12.50 -4.92
C VAL A 75 0.54 12.10 -4.79
N ALA A 76 1.09 11.38 -5.76
CA ALA A 76 2.49 10.97 -5.76
C ALA A 76 3.44 12.17 -5.89
N GLU A 77 3.13 13.15 -6.73
CA GLU A 77 3.91 14.37 -6.89
C GLU A 77 3.93 15.22 -5.61
N LEU A 78 2.79 15.34 -4.92
CA LEU A 78 2.71 16.03 -3.63
C LEU A 78 3.55 15.34 -2.56
N ALA A 79 3.45 14.03 -2.43
CA ALA A 79 4.23 13.25 -1.47
C ALA A 79 5.73 13.33 -1.76
N TRP A 80 6.13 13.30 -3.03
CA TRP A 80 7.53 13.50 -3.40
C TRP A 80 8.04 14.88 -3.00
N THR A 81 7.23 15.91 -3.23
CA THR A 81 7.58 17.30 -2.87
C THR A 81 7.68 17.49 -1.36
N GLU A 82 6.81 16.82 -0.60
CA GLU A 82 6.75 16.95 0.85
C GLU A 82 7.94 16.27 1.54
N ASP A 83 8.19 15.01 1.23
CA ASP A 83 9.16 14.18 1.95
C ASP A 83 9.91 13.15 1.09
N GLN A 84 9.83 13.28 -0.23
CA GLN A 84 10.43 12.36 -1.22
C GLN A 84 9.88 10.93 -1.15
N SER A 85 8.67 10.75 -0.65
CA SER A 85 7.97 9.48 -0.69
C SER A 85 7.74 9.03 -2.12
N GLN A 86 7.97 7.75 -2.37
CA GLN A 86 7.79 7.10 -3.68
C GLN A 86 6.61 6.15 -3.65
N TRP A 87 6.11 5.79 -4.81
CA TRP A 87 5.09 4.76 -4.94
C TRP A 87 5.69 3.39 -4.57
N ILE A 88 5.13 2.76 -3.52
CA ILE A 88 5.60 1.47 -2.97
C ILE A 88 4.55 0.36 -3.05
N GLY A 89 3.32 0.69 -3.36
CA GLY A 89 2.25 -0.29 -3.42
C GLY A 89 0.86 0.34 -3.52
N GLU A 90 -0.14 -0.44 -3.17
CA GLU A 90 -1.53 0.00 -3.16
C GLU A 90 -2.30 -0.57 -1.99
N TRP A 91 -3.48 -0.05 -1.75
CA TRP A 91 -4.48 -0.62 -0.87
C TRP A 91 -5.83 -0.66 -1.56
N HIS A 92 -6.66 -1.61 -1.22
CA HIS A 92 -8.04 -1.66 -1.68
C HIS A 92 -8.92 -2.47 -0.72
N THR A 93 -10.23 -2.29 -0.85
CA THR A 93 -11.24 -3.03 -0.07
C THR A 93 -11.69 -4.26 -0.82
N HIS A 94 -12.01 -5.31 -0.07
CA HIS A 94 -12.71 -6.50 -0.56
C HIS A 94 -14.09 -6.60 0.08
N PRO A 95 -15.16 -6.20 -0.62
CA PRO A 95 -16.53 -6.36 -0.10
C PRO A 95 -16.93 -7.80 0.20
N SER A 96 -16.26 -8.77 -0.44
CA SER A 96 -16.45 -10.21 -0.20
C SER A 96 -16.03 -10.66 1.20
N GLY A 97 -15.19 -9.90 1.91
CA GLY A 97 -14.63 -10.27 3.20
C GLY A 97 -13.34 -11.08 3.16
N ASP A 98 -12.81 -11.36 1.98
CA ASP A 98 -11.55 -12.07 1.81
C ASP A 98 -10.36 -11.13 1.97
N LEU A 99 -9.43 -11.46 2.87
CA LEU A 99 -8.20 -10.70 3.15
C LEU A 99 -7.01 -11.14 2.30
N THR A 100 -7.22 -12.02 1.32
CA THR A 100 -6.17 -12.48 0.40
C THR A 100 -6.27 -11.78 -0.95
N PRO A 101 -5.14 -11.51 -1.63
CA PRO A 101 -5.17 -11.01 -2.99
C PRO A 101 -5.91 -11.96 -3.92
N SER A 102 -6.78 -11.44 -4.76
CA SER A 102 -7.41 -12.21 -5.83
C SER A 102 -6.42 -12.53 -6.95
N ASN A 103 -6.76 -13.45 -7.84
CA ASN A 103 -5.93 -13.71 -9.03
C ASN A 103 -5.79 -12.46 -9.90
N TYR A 104 -6.85 -11.66 -10.00
CA TYR A 104 -6.80 -10.39 -10.71
C TYR A 104 -5.80 -9.41 -10.09
N ASP A 105 -5.78 -9.31 -8.76
CA ASP A 105 -4.81 -8.48 -8.03
C ASP A 105 -3.38 -8.95 -8.30
N LEU A 106 -3.13 -10.25 -8.16
CA LEU A 106 -1.80 -10.83 -8.38
C LEU A 106 -1.31 -10.62 -9.81
N GLU A 107 -2.19 -10.71 -10.81
CA GLU A 107 -1.85 -10.39 -12.21
C GLU A 107 -1.52 -8.91 -12.39
N ALA A 108 -2.23 -8.01 -11.72
CA ALA A 108 -1.93 -6.58 -11.75
C ALA A 108 -0.57 -6.27 -11.11
N TYR A 109 -0.28 -6.87 -9.95
CA TYR A 109 1.03 -6.69 -9.29
C TYR A 109 2.17 -7.27 -10.12
N ALA A 110 1.97 -8.42 -10.76
CA ALA A 110 2.95 -9.00 -11.66
C ALA A 110 3.28 -8.06 -12.83
N ARG A 111 2.28 -7.39 -13.41
CA ARG A 111 2.53 -6.38 -14.45
C ARG A 111 3.40 -5.24 -13.95
N HIS A 112 3.16 -4.73 -12.74
CA HIS A 112 3.99 -3.68 -12.14
C HIS A 112 5.43 -4.15 -11.88
N LEU A 113 5.59 -5.37 -11.37
CA LEU A 113 6.89 -5.95 -11.06
C LEU A 113 7.73 -6.26 -12.30
N HIS A 114 7.09 -6.53 -13.43
CA HIS A 114 7.78 -6.80 -14.71
C HIS A 114 7.96 -5.55 -15.57
N ASP A 115 7.39 -4.41 -15.19
CA ASP A 115 7.56 -3.15 -15.91
C ASP A 115 8.92 -2.53 -15.58
N PRO A 116 9.86 -2.46 -16.55
CA PRO A 116 11.19 -1.93 -16.30
C PRO A 116 11.19 -0.43 -15.97
N GLU A 117 10.16 0.30 -16.37
CA GLU A 117 10.03 1.74 -16.07
C GLU A 117 9.68 2.00 -14.61
N LEU A 118 8.99 1.05 -13.96
CA LEU A 118 8.57 1.19 -12.57
C LEU A 118 9.65 0.76 -11.57
N SER A 119 10.57 -0.10 -11.97
CA SER A 119 11.73 -0.55 -11.17
C SER A 119 11.38 -1.17 -9.80
N PHE A 120 10.19 -1.75 -9.65
CA PHE A 120 9.80 -2.43 -8.42
C PHE A 120 10.61 -3.71 -8.20
N LYS A 121 11.21 -3.84 -7.04
CA LYS A 121 11.77 -5.10 -6.55
C LYS A 121 10.71 -5.94 -5.84
N ARG A 122 9.76 -5.28 -5.20
CA ARG A 122 8.60 -5.84 -4.52
C ARG A 122 7.48 -4.82 -4.53
N PHE A 123 6.27 -5.29 -4.37
CA PHE A 123 5.06 -4.48 -4.34
C PHE A 123 4.30 -4.76 -3.05
N LEU A 124 3.98 -3.72 -2.30
CA LEU A 124 3.21 -3.84 -1.07
C LEU A 124 1.72 -3.68 -1.38
N THR A 125 0.89 -4.55 -0.82
CA THR A 125 -0.57 -4.35 -0.88
C THR A 125 -1.20 -4.49 0.49
N ILE A 126 -2.18 -3.66 0.78
CA ILE A 126 -3.03 -3.76 1.97
C ILE A 126 -4.46 -4.02 1.51
N ILE A 127 -5.02 -5.14 1.92
CA ILE A 127 -6.42 -5.49 1.67
C ILE A 127 -7.23 -5.17 2.92
N VAL A 128 -8.30 -4.42 2.75
CA VAL A 128 -9.15 -3.92 3.81
C VAL A 128 -10.55 -4.53 3.69
N VAL A 129 -11.06 -5.02 4.78
CA VAL A 129 -12.42 -5.55 4.89
C VAL A 129 -13.18 -4.74 5.94
N LEU A 130 -14.34 -4.26 5.57
CA LEU A 130 -15.29 -3.66 6.48
C LEU A 130 -16.31 -4.72 6.89
N THR A 131 -16.38 -5.01 8.18
CA THR A 131 -17.35 -5.99 8.71
C THR A 131 -18.77 -5.39 8.70
N PRO A 132 -19.83 -6.23 8.75
CA PRO A 132 -21.21 -5.74 8.85
C PRO A 132 -21.48 -4.84 10.07
N THR A 133 -20.66 -4.96 11.12
CA THR A 133 -20.74 -4.13 12.34
C THR A 133 -19.96 -2.82 12.23
N GLY A 134 -19.31 -2.55 11.08
CA GLY A 134 -18.53 -1.34 10.84
C GLY A 134 -17.09 -1.38 11.35
N GLU A 135 -16.62 -2.55 11.77
CA GLU A 135 -15.21 -2.76 12.14
C GLU A 135 -14.35 -2.93 10.89
N ILE A 136 -13.14 -2.39 10.92
CA ILE A 136 -12.16 -2.52 9.87
C ILE A 136 -11.14 -3.58 10.26
N THR A 137 -10.97 -4.57 9.38
CA THR A 137 -9.85 -5.51 9.42
C THR A 137 -9.00 -5.36 8.18
N ALA A 138 -7.71 -5.61 8.29
CA ALA A 138 -6.80 -5.48 7.17
C ALA A 138 -5.71 -6.55 7.23
N ALA A 139 -5.22 -6.93 6.06
CA ALA A 139 -4.04 -7.75 5.90
C ALA A 139 -3.09 -7.12 4.88
N ALA A 140 -1.81 -7.13 5.17
CA ALA A 140 -0.78 -6.67 4.27
C ALA A 140 -0.02 -7.85 3.65
N TRP A 141 0.39 -7.67 2.40
CA TRP A 141 1.11 -8.65 1.62
C TRP A 141 2.28 -7.99 0.92
N VAL A 142 3.42 -8.65 0.93
CA VAL A 142 4.56 -8.31 0.09
C VAL A 142 4.61 -9.27 -1.07
N VAL A 143 4.56 -8.73 -2.27
CA VAL A 143 4.58 -9.48 -3.53
C VAL A 143 5.87 -9.20 -4.27
N ASP A 144 6.59 -10.23 -4.63
CA ASP A 144 7.73 -10.18 -5.53
C ASP A 144 7.49 -11.05 -6.77
N GLN A 145 8.50 -11.28 -7.59
CA GLN A 145 8.37 -12.06 -8.82
C GLN A 145 8.05 -13.54 -8.59
N GLU A 146 8.30 -14.05 -7.39
CA GLU A 146 8.17 -15.47 -7.08
C GLU A 146 7.07 -15.77 -6.07
N THR A 147 6.80 -14.83 -5.15
CA THR A 147 5.96 -15.07 -3.98
C THR A 147 5.01 -13.92 -3.65
N ALA A 148 3.91 -14.26 -2.99
CA ALA A 148 3.05 -13.31 -2.28
C ALA A 148 2.93 -13.79 -0.83
N LEU A 149 3.47 -13.03 0.11
CA LEU A 149 3.56 -13.42 1.52
C LEU A 149 2.87 -12.41 2.42
N PRO A 150 2.04 -12.86 3.37
CA PRO A 150 1.46 -12.00 4.38
C PRO A 150 2.56 -11.47 5.31
N VAL A 151 2.42 -10.20 5.69
CA VAL A 151 3.37 -9.52 6.56
C VAL A 151 2.64 -8.68 7.61
N PRO A 152 3.15 -8.59 8.85
CA PRO A 152 2.61 -7.69 9.83
C PRO A 152 2.95 -6.23 9.48
N VAL A 153 2.04 -5.32 9.81
CA VAL A 153 2.25 -3.88 9.72
C VAL A 153 2.05 -3.29 11.12
N ALA A 154 3.02 -2.52 11.58
CA ALA A 154 2.93 -1.79 12.82
C ALA A 154 2.62 -0.31 12.55
N VAL A 155 1.84 0.32 13.42
CA VAL A 155 1.63 1.76 13.39
C VAL A 155 2.89 2.44 13.93
N ALA A 156 3.45 3.37 13.14
CA ALA A 156 4.65 4.09 13.51
C ALA A 156 4.32 5.16 14.57
N ASP A 157 5.16 5.24 15.60
CA ASP A 157 5.19 6.39 16.48
C ASP A 157 5.86 7.58 15.77
N ASP A 158 5.62 8.81 16.23
CA ASP A 158 6.18 10.06 15.66
C ASP A 158 7.71 10.06 15.47
N HIS A 159 8.41 9.10 16.05
CA HIS A 159 9.87 8.97 15.98
C HIS A 159 10.39 8.12 14.82
N VAL A 160 9.56 7.30 14.16
CA VAL A 160 9.97 6.44 13.04
C VAL A 160 10.01 7.22 11.70
N GLY A 161 9.42 8.39 11.66
CA GLY A 161 9.28 9.21 10.46
C GLY A 161 10.51 10.02 10.03
N HIS A 162 11.62 10.01 10.79
CA HIS A 162 12.79 10.80 10.43
C HIS A 162 13.82 9.92 9.71
N PRO A 163 14.33 10.34 8.54
CA PRO A 163 15.46 9.66 7.94
C PRO A 163 16.61 9.66 8.96
N ARG A 164 17.11 8.47 9.29
CA ARG A 164 18.36 8.39 10.09
C ARG A 164 19.41 9.19 9.35
N LYS A 165 19.77 10.35 9.87
CA LYS A 165 20.97 11.05 9.40
C LYS A 165 22.12 10.07 9.52
N SER A 166 22.68 9.69 8.40
CA SER A 166 23.94 8.96 8.33
C SER A 166 24.95 9.68 9.22
N ILE A 167 25.34 9.02 10.31
CA ILE A 167 26.52 9.44 11.07
C ILE A 167 27.71 8.93 10.26
N ALA A 168 28.06 9.68 9.25
CA ALA A 168 29.32 9.58 8.56
C ALA A 168 29.83 11.01 8.43
N GLU A 169 30.46 11.48 9.52
CA GLU A 169 31.52 12.49 9.49
C GLU A 169 31.98 12.78 10.93
N ARG A 170 33.00 12.02 11.36
CA ARG A 170 34.08 12.52 12.22
C ARG A 170 35.37 11.85 11.80
#